data_e46252103ba50f85797f9eedfff1c9b0
#
_entry.id   e46252103ba50f85797f9eedfff1c9b0
#
_cell.length_a   1.000
_cell.length_b   1.000
_cell.length_c   1.000
_cell.angle_alpha   90.00
_cell.angle_beta   90.00
_cell.angle_gamma   90.00
#
_symmetry.space_group_name_H-M   'P 1'
#
loop_
_entity.id
_entity.type
_entity.pdbx_description
1 polymer ?
#
loop_
_entity_poly.entity_id
_entity_poly.type
_entity_poly.pdbx_seq_one_letter_code
_entity_poly.pdbx_strand_id
1 'polypeptide(L)'
;RDGDRSALLWCGVVAGIDFEIKYALYVWAISLVIGLVATPERRIFRDRMLWFGAAIAVAIGLPSILWQATHGWPFLELAAAARGKNSDIPPLSFIINQVLVMNPLLAPVWIAGVIAPFVISSLKPVRFLAIAFVASFALTLLTHGKDYYIAATYPTVFVIGSVAWAHWFRKGLARIALAGWGVLAVALSAFVAPLALPVLSVENLRTYIAHSPFKPQQQEKSFKGTLLPQMFADQLGWHDFTDQVGEAWQKIP
;
A
#
# COMPACT_ATOMS: atom_id res chain seq x y z
N ARG A 1 16.08 -7.32 -20.51
CA ARG A 1 15.38 -7.87 -21.70
C ARG A 1 15.71 -9.32 -21.95
N ASP A 2 16.86 -9.78 -21.54
CA ASP A 2 17.26 -11.19 -21.50
C ASP A 2 17.11 -11.74 -20.07
N GLY A 3 16.08 -11.26 -19.40
CA GLY A 3 15.78 -11.60 -18.03
C GLY A 3 15.45 -13.07 -17.86
N ASP A 4 15.86 -13.59 -16.74
CA ASP A 4 15.53 -14.94 -16.32
C ASP A 4 14.00 -15.12 -16.31
N ARG A 5 13.51 -15.90 -17.28
CA ARG A 5 12.07 -16.18 -17.40
C ARG A 5 11.52 -16.93 -16.19
N SER A 6 12.38 -17.55 -15.38
CA SER A 6 12.00 -18.18 -14.13
C SER A 6 11.47 -17.15 -13.12
N ALA A 7 11.87 -15.87 -13.23
CA ALA A 7 11.35 -14.79 -12.41
C ALA A 7 9.81 -14.66 -12.52
N LEU A 8 9.22 -14.95 -13.68
CA LEU A 8 7.76 -14.93 -13.86
C LEU A 8 7.06 -16.04 -13.04
N LEU A 9 7.70 -17.19 -12.89
CA LEU A 9 7.19 -18.27 -12.06
C LEU A 9 7.23 -17.87 -10.59
N TRP A 10 8.35 -17.27 -10.15
CA TRP A 10 8.48 -16.77 -8.78
C TRP A 10 7.48 -15.64 -8.49
N CYS A 11 7.22 -14.74 -9.46
CA CYS A 11 6.13 -13.77 -9.33
C CYS A 11 4.78 -14.46 -9.10
N GLY A 12 4.54 -15.59 -9.78
CA GLY A 12 3.34 -16.39 -9.56
C GLY A 12 3.25 -16.97 -8.14
N VAL A 13 4.35 -17.51 -7.63
CA VAL A 13 4.42 -18.04 -6.25
C VAL A 13 4.13 -16.93 -5.24
N VAL A 14 4.84 -15.80 -5.36
CA VAL A 14 4.66 -14.66 -4.44
C VAL A 14 3.23 -14.12 -4.52
N ALA A 15 2.68 -13.97 -5.72
CA ALA A 15 1.30 -13.48 -5.91
C ALA A 15 0.26 -14.43 -5.29
N GLY A 16 0.47 -15.75 -5.43
CA GLY A 16 -0.42 -16.74 -4.80
C GLY A 16 -0.38 -16.69 -3.27
N ILE A 17 0.81 -16.58 -2.69
CA ILE A 17 0.99 -16.46 -1.24
C ILE A 17 0.38 -15.13 -0.74
N ASP A 18 0.63 -14.02 -1.43
CA ASP A 18 0.09 -12.71 -1.05
C ASP A 18 -1.44 -12.69 -1.12
N PHE A 19 -2.04 -13.39 -2.10
CA PHE A 19 -3.49 -13.57 -2.18
C PHE A 19 -4.08 -14.28 -0.96
N GLU A 20 -3.38 -15.29 -0.40
CA GLU A 20 -3.79 -15.98 0.83
C GLU A 20 -3.67 -15.08 2.07
N ILE A 21 -2.75 -14.10 2.05
CA ILE A 21 -2.55 -13.16 3.15
C ILE A 21 -3.57 -12.01 3.09
N LYS A 22 -3.76 -11.43 1.89
CA LYS A 22 -4.63 -10.26 1.74
C LYS A 22 -5.16 -10.11 0.31
N TYR A 23 -6.47 -10.10 0.17
CA TYR A 23 -7.13 -9.93 -1.14
C TYR A 23 -6.86 -8.56 -1.81
N ALA A 24 -6.23 -7.58 -1.12
CA ALA A 24 -5.88 -6.29 -1.72
C ALA A 24 -4.95 -6.40 -2.94
N LEU A 25 -4.25 -7.54 -3.10
CA LEU A 25 -3.44 -7.83 -4.27
C LEU A 25 -4.22 -7.67 -5.60
N TYR A 26 -5.51 -7.99 -5.63
CA TYR A 26 -6.28 -7.90 -6.89
C TYR A 26 -6.29 -6.48 -7.47
N VAL A 27 -6.31 -5.45 -6.63
CA VAL A 27 -6.25 -4.05 -7.10
C VAL A 27 -4.93 -3.79 -7.82
N TRP A 28 -3.81 -4.25 -7.22
CA TRP A 28 -2.50 -4.10 -7.83
C TRP A 28 -2.34 -4.94 -9.10
N ALA A 29 -2.83 -6.18 -9.11
CA ALA A 29 -2.80 -7.06 -10.28
C ALA A 29 -3.58 -6.47 -11.45
N ILE A 30 -4.81 -5.98 -11.23
CA ILE A 30 -5.61 -5.29 -12.25
C ILE A 30 -4.86 -4.06 -12.76
N SER A 31 -4.27 -3.27 -11.86
CA SER A 31 -3.53 -2.07 -12.22
C SER A 31 -2.29 -2.38 -13.05
N LEU A 32 -1.56 -3.46 -12.74
CA LEU A 32 -0.44 -3.95 -13.54
C LEU A 32 -0.89 -4.39 -14.94
N VAL A 33 -2.01 -5.10 -15.05
CA VAL A 33 -2.59 -5.47 -16.35
C VAL A 33 -2.93 -4.22 -17.15
N ILE A 34 -3.56 -3.20 -16.54
CA ILE A 34 -3.84 -1.91 -17.21
C ILE A 34 -2.55 -1.28 -17.72
N GLY A 35 -1.53 -1.18 -16.86
CA GLY A 35 -0.22 -0.62 -17.24
C GLY A 35 0.45 -1.37 -18.38
N LEU A 36 0.45 -2.70 -18.34
CA LEU A 36 1.03 -3.55 -19.38
C LEU A 36 0.27 -3.41 -20.71
N VAL A 37 -1.07 -3.46 -20.69
CA VAL A 37 -1.90 -3.33 -21.89
C VAL A 37 -1.72 -1.97 -22.56
N ALA A 38 -1.58 -0.90 -21.77
CA ALA A 38 -1.41 0.47 -22.23
C ALA A 38 -0.01 0.75 -22.82
N THR A 39 0.93 -0.20 -22.74
CA THR A 39 2.33 0.01 -23.15
C THR A 39 2.81 -1.09 -24.12
N PRO A 40 3.96 -0.89 -24.82
CA PRO A 40 4.56 -1.94 -25.64
C PRO A 40 4.90 -3.21 -24.85
N GLU A 41 5.02 -3.13 -23.54
CA GLU A 41 5.29 -4.23 -22.62
C GLU A 41 4.16 -5.26 -22.59
N ARG A 42 2.97 -4.96 -23.16
CA ARG A 42 1.88 -5.93 -23.42
C ARG A 42 2.33 -7.19 -24.13
N ARG A 43 3.51 -7.16 -24.81
CA ARG A 43 4.10 -8.36 -25.44
C ARG A 43 4.36 -9.48 -24.44
N ILE A 44 4.47 -9.19 -23.14
CA ILE A 44 4.65 -10.20 -22.09
C ILE A 44 3.49 -11.20 -22.04
N PHE A 45 2.28 -10.82 -22.46
CA PHE A 45 1.13 -11.73 -22.52
C PHE A 45 1.29 -12.85 -23.57
N ARG A 46 2.30 -12.75 -24.45
CA ARG A 46 2.68 -13.81 -25.39
C ARG A 46 3.68 -14.79 -24.79
N ASP A 47 4.27 -14.48 -23.63
CA ASP A 47 5.20 -15.36 -22.96
C ASP A 47 4.46 -16.43 -22.17
N ARG A 48 4.74 -17.71 -22.48
CA ARG A 48 4.12 -18.85 -21.79
C ARG A 48 4.44 -18.89 -20.30
N MET A 49 5.64 -18.39 -19.90
CA MET A 49 6.05 -18.38 -18.49
C MET A 49 5.18 -17.46 -17.64
N LEU A 50 4.63 -16.37 -18.21
CA LEU A 50 3.64 -15.55 -17.53
C LEU A 50 2.39 -16.38 -17.15
N TRP A 51 1.89 -17.18 -18.08
CA TRP A 51 0.69 -17.99 -17.86
C TRP A 51 0.95 -19.15 -16.91
N PHE A 52 2.15 -19.75 -16.95
CA PHE A 52 2.55 -20.73 -15.94
C PHE A 52 2.65 -20.08 -14.55
N GLY A 53 3.24 -18.88 -14.44
CA GLY A 53 3.23 -18.12 -13.19
C GLY A 53 1.82 -17.81 -12.70
N ALA A 54 0.94 -17.36 -13.59
CA ALA A 54 -0.48 -17.13 -13.26
C ALA A 54 -1.19 -18.42 -12.79
N ALA A 55 -0.92 -19.55 -13.43
CA ALA A 55 -1.48 -20.85 -13.01
C ALA A 55 -0.96 -21.25 -11.62
N ILE A 56 0.31 -21.02 -11.32
CA ILE A 56 0.87 -21.25 -9.98
C ILE A 56 0.18 -20.34 -8.95
N ALA A 57 -0.01 -19.05 -9.25
CA ALA A 57 -0.70 -18.14 -8.35
C ALA A 57 -2.14 -18.60 -8.06
N VAL A 58 -2.87 -19.02 -9.09
CA VAL A 58 -4.23 -19.57 -8.94
C VAL A 58 -4.20 -20.88 -8.14
N ALA A 59 -3.24 -21.77 -8.39
CA ALA A 59 -3.16 -23.05 -7.68
C ALA A 59 -2.90 -22.85 -6.18
N ILE A 60 -2.04 -21.87 -5.81
CA ILE A 60 -1.77 -21.53 -4.41
C ILE A 60 -3.01 -20.87 -3.77
N GLY A 61 -3.67 -19.94 -4.46
CA GLY A 61 -4.86 -19.24 -3.95
C GLY A 61 -6.17 -20.07 -4.06
N LEU A 62 -6.12 -21.27 -4.67
CA LEU A 62 -7.30 -22.08 -4.90
C LEU A 62 -8.05 -22.48 -3.63
N PRO A 63 -7.39 -22.84 -2.51
CA PRO A 63 -8.08 -23.17 -1.26
C PRO A 63 -8.99 -22.04 -0.79
N SER A 64 -8.48 -20.81 -0.72
CA SER A 64 -9.29 -19.64 -0.35
C SER A 64 -10.41 -19.35 -1.34
N ILE A 65 -10.17 -19.49 -2.64
CA ILE A 65 -11.19 -19.28 -3.68
C ILE A 65 -12.32 -20.30 -3.52
N LEU A 66 -11.99 -21.58 -3.34
CA LEU A 66 -12.98 -22.64 -3.14
C LEU A 66 -13.77 -22.43 -1.86
N TRP A 67 -13.10 -22.06 -0.78
CA TRP A 67 -13.76 -21.76 0.49
C TRP A 67 -14.76 -20.62 0.33
N GLN A 68 -14.36 -19.51 -0.27
CA GLN A 68 -15.24 -18.38 -0.57
C GLN A 68 -16.46 -18.81 -1.39
N ALA A 69 -16.24 -19.59 -2.45
CA ALA A 69 -17.30 -20.05 -3.36
C ALA A 69 -18.30 -20.96 -2.64
N THR A 70 -17.84 -21.85 -1.76
CA THR A 70 -18.71 -22.77 -1.01
C THR A 70 -19.43 -22.12 0.17
N HIS A 71 -18.98 -20.92 0.62
CA HIS A 71 -19.58 -20.19 1.75
C HIS A 71 -20.30 -18.90 1.32
N GLY A 72 -20.67 -18.77 0.04
CA GLY A 72 -21.47 -17.62 -0.43
C GLY A 72 -20.67 -16.31 -0.56
N TRP A 73 -19.37 -16.38 -0.71
CA TRP A 73 -18.47 -15.22 -0.89
C TRP A 73 -18.47 -14.23 0.28
N PRO A 74 -18.13 -14.63 1.52
CA PRO A 74 -18.13 -13.76 2.69
C PRO A 74 -17.29 -12.49 2.52
N PHE A 75 -16.24 -12.56 1.68
CA PHE A 75 -15.43 -11.39 1.34
C PHE A 75 -16.24 -10.25 0.70
N LEU A 76 -17.24 -10.58 -0.14
CA LEU A 76 -18.09 -9.55 -0.77
C LEU A 76 -19.00 -8.89 0.26
N GLU A 77 -19.53 -9.64 1.22
CA GLU A 77 -20.29 -9.09 2.35
C GLU A 77 -19.44 -8.18 3.21
N LEU A 78 -18.22 -8.63 3.55
CA LEU A 78 -17.26 -7.81 4.31
C LEU A 78 -16.92 -6.51 3.56
N ALA A 79 -16.68 -6.60 2.24
CA ALA A 79 -16.39 -5.42 1.42
C ALA A 79 -17.58 -4.44 1.36
N ALA A 80 -18.80 -4.94 1.31
CA ALA A 80 -20.01 -4.13 1.36
C ALA A 80 -20.20 -3.47 2.74
N ALA A 81 -20.02 -4.23 3.83
CA ALA A 81 -20.10 -3.73 5.20
C ALA A 81 -19.02 -2.68 5.49
N ALA A 82 -17.80 -2.87 4.98
CA ALA A 82 -16.70 -1.93 5.15
C ALA A 82 -16.99 -0.54 4.58
N ARG A 83 -17.74 -0.46 3.47
CA ARG A 83 -18.17 0.83 2.91
C ARG A 83 -19.04 1.64 3.87
N GLY A 84 -19.91 0.98 4.64
CA GLY A 84 -20.77 1.62 5.63
C GLY A 84 -20.02 2.14 6.86
N LYS A 85 -18.98 1.42 7.28
CA LYS A 85 -18.23 1.74 8.52
C LYS A 85 -17.06 2.70 8.27
N ASN A 86 -16.50 2.73 7.07
CA ASN A 86 -15.41 3.64 6.74
C ASN A 86 -15.86 5.10 6.79
N SER A 87 -14.95 5.98 7.18
CA SER A 87 -15.16 7.42 7.06
C SER A 87 -15.19 7.82 5.59
N ASP A 88 -16.10 8.72 5.23
CA ASP A 88 -16.08 9.32 3.90
C ASP A 88 -14.87 10.26 3.81
N ILE A 89 -13.90 9.89 2.98
CA ILE A 89 -12.70 10.67 2.74
C ILE A 89 -12.93 11.46 1.44
N PRO A 90 -13.02 12.80 1.51
CA PRO A 90 -13.12 13.61 0.29
C PRO A 90 -11.94 13.34 -0.65
N PRO A 91 -12.14 13.36 -1.99
CA PRO A 91 -11.06 13.09 -2.95
C PRO A 91 -9.81 13.94 -2.73
N LEU A 92 -9.98 15.22 -2.41
CA LEU A 92 -8.85 16.11 -2.12
C LEU A 92 -8.08 15.66 -0.86
N SER A 93 -8.79 15.27 0.20
CA SER A 93 -8.18 14.75 1.42
C SER A 93 -7.43 13.45 1.16
N PHE A 94 -7.99 12.55 0.32
CA PHE A 94 -7.31 11.33 -0.09
C PHE A 94 -5.96 11.64 -0.78
N ILE A 95 -5.94 12.63 -1.70
CA ILE A 95 -4.71 13.04 -2.40
C ILE A 95 -3.69 13.64 -1.42
N ILE A 96 -4.13 14.54 -0.56
CA ILE A 96 -3.27 15.18 0.45
C ILE A 96 -2.69 14.13 1.40
N ASN A 97 -3.49 13.16 1.81
CA ASN A 97 -3.04 12.10 2.69
C ASN A 97 -1.92 11.24 2.08
N GLN A 98 -1.94 11.01 0.76
CA GLN A 98 -0.84 10.30 0.11
C GLN A 98 0.50 11.03 0.29
N VAL A 99 0.48 12.35 0.26
CA VAL A 99 1.69 13.17 0.52
C VAL A 99 2.08 13.09 1.99
N LEU A 100 1.12 13.20 2.91
CA LEU A 100 1.38 13.21 4.35
C LEU A 100 1.86 11.86 4.87
N VAL A 101 1.17 10.77 4.49
CA VAL A 101 1.45 9.40 4.96
C VAL A 101 2.79 8.89 4.42
N MET A 102 3.14 9.25 3.18
CA MET A 102 4.39 8.83 2.55
C MET A 102 5.57 9.79 2.82
N ASN A 103 5.51 10.61 3.84
CA ASN A 103 6.44 11.68 4.16
C ASN A 103 6.45 12.81 3.11
N PRO A 104 6.00 14.03 3.44
CA PRO A 104 5.91 15.15 2.50
C PRO A 104 7.22 15.45 1.77
N LEU A 105 8.35 15.26 2.43
CA LEU A 105 9.67 15.47 1.81
C LEU A 105 10.01 14.40 0.76
N LEU A 106 9.39 13.24 0.80
CA LEU A 106 9.58 12.19 -0.20
C LEU A 106 8.56 12.28 -1.36
N ALA A 107 7.54 13.13 -1.23
CA ALA A 107 6.56 13.32 -2.29
C ALA A 107 7.18 13.69 -3.64
N PRO A 108 8.15 14.63 -3.75
CA PRO A 108 8.80 14.93 -5.03
C PRO A 108 9.51 13.71 -5.66
N VAL A 109 9.97 12.75 -4.84
CA VAL A 109 10.65 11.55 -5.34
C VAL A 109 9.66 10.59 -6.00
N TRP A 110 8.56 10.22 -5.33
CA TRP A 110 7.60 9.31 -5.93
C TRP A 110 6.82 9.97 -7.08
N ILE A 111 6.55 11.28 -7.02
CA ILE A 111 5.96 12.03 -8.15
C ILE A 111 6.90 11.99 -9.36
N ALA A 112 8.21 12.18 -9.14
CA ALA A 112 9.20 11.99 -10.19
C ALA A 112 9.17 10.56 -10.75
N GLY A 113 8.93 9.55 -9.90
CA GLY A 113 8.78 8.15 -10.32
C GLY A 113 7.59 7.91 -11.24
N VAL A 114 6.52 8.66 -11.08
CA VAL A 114 5.36 8.61 -11.99
C VAL A 114 5.66 9.33 -13.32
N ILE A 115 6.35 10.47 -13.29
CA ILE A 115 6.58 11.32 -14.46
C ILE A 115 7.80 10.87 -15.29
N ALA A 116 8.90 10.51 -14.64
CA ALA A 116 10.18 10.24 -15.29
C ALA A 116 10.14 9.18 -16.40
N PRO A 117 9.35 8.09 -16.32
CA PRO A 117 9.26 7.12 -17.40
C PRO A 117 8.70 7.68 -18.73
N PHE A 118 8.05 8.83 -18.68
CA PHE A 118 7.52 9.48 -19.88
C PHE A 118 8.49 10.49 -20.49
N VAL A 119 9.44 11.01 -19.70
CA VAL A 119 10.40 12.05 -20.15
C VAL A 119 11.84 11.52 -20.31
N ILE A 120 12.24 10.51 -19.53
CA ILE A 120 13.59 9.93 -19.57
C ILE A 120 13.57 8.66 -20.43
N SER A 121 14.33 8.68 -21.55
CA SER A 121 14.30 7.59 -22.52
C SER A 121 14.72 6.23 -21.95
N SER A 122 15.69 6.19 -21.03
CA SER A 122 16.14 4.95 -20.37
C SER A 122 15.09 4.34 -19.43
N LEU A 123 14.12 5.12 -18.96
CA LEU A 123 13.03 4.68 -18.08
C LEU A 123 11.76 4.30 -18.85
N LYS A 124 11.72 4.49 -20.17
CA LYS A 124 10.56 4.10 -20.99
C LYS A 124 10.09 2.66 -20.78
N PRO A 125 10.95 1.64 -20.60
CA PRO A 125 10.50 0.27 -20.39
C PRO A 125 9.72 0.02 -19.10
N VAL A 126 9.81 0.92 -18.12
CA VAL A 126 9.09 0.80 -16.83
C VAL A 126 7.85 1.71 -16.74
N ARG A 127 7.43 2.33 -17.87
CA ARG A 127 6.22 3.17 -17.92
C ARG A 127 4.96 2.45 -17.45
N PHE A 128 4.87 1.15 -17.71
CA PHE A 128 3.74 0.36 -17.27
C PHE A 128 3.56 0.38 -15.75
N LEU A 129 4.66 0.47 -14.97
CA LEU A 129 4.59 0.59 -13.50
C LEU A 129 4.03 1.94 -13.06
N ALA A 130 4.41 3.03 -13.74
CA ALA A 130 3.87 4.36 -13.47
C ALA A 130 2.36 4.43 -13.78
N ILE A 131 1.93 3.84 -14.92
CA ILE A 131 0.52 3.72 -15.28
C ILE A 131 -0.22 2.84 -14.27
N ALA A 132 0.36 1.71 -13.86
CA ALA A 132 -0.20 0.83 -12.86
C ALA A 132 -0.39 1.54 -11.51
N PHE A 133 0.58 2.36 -11.09
CA PHE A 133 0.45 3.17 -9.88
C PHE A 133 -0.75 4.13 -9.98
N VAL A 134 -0.86 4.88 -11.09
CA VAL A 134 -1.98 5.81 -11.31
C VAL A 134 -3.31 5.06 -11.37
N ALA A 135 -3.36 3.89 -12.01
CA ALA A 135 -4.56 3.06 -12.06
C ALA A 135 -4.96 2.55 -10.66
N SER A 136 -3.98 2.08 -9.86
CA SER A 136 -4.21 1.65 -8.47
C SER A 136 -4.74 2.80 -7.61
N PHE A 137 -4.17 3.99 -7.77
CA PHE A 137 -4.62 5.20 -7.11
C PHE A 137 -6.08 5.54 -7.48
N ALA A 138 -6.39 5.56 -8.78
CA ALA A 138 -7.73 5.86 -9.28
C ALA A 138 -8.75 4.81 -8.83
N LEU A 139 -8.41 3.51 -8.93
CA LEU A 139 -9.29 2.42 -8.47
C LEU A 139 -9.59 2.54 -6.98
N THR A 140 -8.58 2.79 -6.15
CA THR A 140 -8.78 2.94 -4.70
C THR A 140 -9.65 4.14 -4.37
N LEU A 141 -9.43 5.27 -5.04
CA LEU A 141 -10.23 6.48 -4.87
C LEU A 141 -11.68 6.25 -5.29
N LEU A 142 -11.92 5.66 -6.47
CA LEU A 142 -13.25 5.43 -7.02
C LEU A 142 -14.06 4.38 -6.24
N THR A 143 -13.37 3.44 -5.60
CA THR A 143 -14.02 2.41 -4.77
C THR A 143 -14.20 2.84 -3.32
N HIS A 144 -13.88 4.10 -2.97
CA HIS A 144 -13.89 4.62 -1.59
C HIS A 144 -13.04 3.76 -0.65
N GLY A 145 -11.91 3.22 -1.16
CA GLY A 145 -10.94 2.47 -0.38
C GLY A 145 -10.19 3.36 0.61
N LYS A 146 -9.64 2.75 1.65
CA LYS A 146 -8.79 3.45 2.60
C LYS A 146 -7.50 3.95 1.90
N ASP A 147 -7.03 5.11 2.27
CA ASP A 147 -5.89 5.79 1.64
C ASP A 147 -4.59 4.97 1.68
N TYR A 148 -4.40 4.16 2.72
CA TYR A 148 -3.22 3.30 2.85
C TYR A 148 -3.26 2.02 1.99
N TYR A 149 -4.38 1.70 1.31
CA TYR A 149 -4.45 0.48 0.48
C TYR A 149 -3.49 0.49 -0.69
N ILE A 150 -3.08 1.66 -1.16
CA ILE A 150 -2.08 1.78 -2.23
C ILE A 150 -0.63 1.77 -1.72
N ALA A 151 -0.40 1.64 -0.40
CA ALA A 151 0.95 1.70 0.18
C ALA A 151 1.92 0.69 -0.46
N ALA A 152 1.47 -0.51 -0.78
CA ALA A 152 2.27 -1.55 -1.42
C ALA A 152 2.76 -1.18 -2.84
N THR A 153 2.18 -0.17 -3.49
CA THR A 153 2.56 0.24 -4.85
C THR A 153 3.67 1.29 -4.86
N TYR A 154 3.86 2.01 -3.75
CA TYR A 154 4.86 3.09 -3.63
C TYR A 154 6.32 2.65 -3.86
N PRO A 155 6.79 1.47 -3.41
CA PRO A 155 8.17 1.05 -3.65
C PRO A 155 8.56 1.13 -5.12
N THR A 156 7.65 0.84 -6.04
CA THR A 156 7.94 0.88 -7.48
C THR A 156 8.23 2.30 -7.96
N VAL A 157 7.39 3.27 -7.59
CA VAL A 157 7.58 4.68 -8.00
C VAL A 157 8.70 5.36 -7.23
N PHE A 158 9.00 4.96 -5.98
CA PHE A 158 10.16 5.42 -5.26
C PHE A 158 11.47 5.00 -5.91
N VAL A 159 11.58 3.73 -6.33
CA VAL A 159 12.77 3.24 -7.04
C VAL A 159 12.96 4.00 -8.36
N ILE A 160 11.93 4.13 -9.16
CA ILE A 160 11.99 4.85 -10.44
C ILE A 160 12.34 6.33 -10.20
N GLY A 161 11.72 6.96 -9.23
CA GLY A 161 11.97 8.35 -8.87
C GLY A 161 13.38 8.60 -8.36
N SER A 162 13.91 7.69 -7.55
CA SER A 162 15.30 7.77 -7.07
C SER A 162 16.30 7.70 -8.21
N VAL A 163 16.05 6.84 -9.23
CA VAL A 163 16.88 6.78 -10.44
C VAL A 163 16.77 8.09 -11.22
N ALA A 164 15.57 8.66 -11.33
CA ALA A 164 15.38 9.95 -12.00
C ALA A 164 16.11 11.09 -11.27
N TRP A 165 16.00 11.15 -9.94
CA TRP A 165 16.71 12.14 -9.14
C TRP A 165 18.23 11.98 -9.25
N ALA A 166 18.76 10.76 -9.20
CA ALA A 166 20.17 10.48 -9.42
C ALA A 166 20.63 10.91 -10.83
N HIS A 167 19.74 10.85 -11.82
CA HIS A 167 20.00 11.33 -13.17
C HIS A 167 20.04 12.87 -13.24
N TRP A 168 19.11 13.56 -12.58
CA TRP A 168 19.02 15.03 -12.62
C TRP A 168 20.02 15.73 -11.71
N PHE A 169 20.32 15.17 -10.52
CA PHE A 169 21.20 15.76 -9.51
C PHE A 169 22.58 15.10 -9.47
N ARG A 170 23.23 14.98 -10.64
CA ARG A 170 24.46 14.17 -10.78
C ARG A 170 25.71 14.82 -10.23
N LYS A 171 25.83 16.17 -10.17
CA LYS A 171 27.09 16.88 -9.94
C LYS A 171 26.96 18.08 -8.99
N GLY A 172 28.08 18.43 -8.36
CA GLY A 172 28.27 19.68 -7.63
C GLY A 172 27.33 19.84 -6.42
N LEU A 173 26.91 21.07 -6.16
CA LEU A 173 26.04 21.44 -5.06
C LEU A 173 24.70 20.71 -5.05
N ALA A 174 24.18 20.35 -6.24
CA ALA A 174 22.93 19.58 -6.34
C ALA A 174 23.01 18.22 -5.66
N ARG A 175 24.15 17.54 -5.73
CA ARG A 175 24.36 16.26 -5.02
C ARG A 175 24.41 16.44 -3.51
N ILE A 176 25.02 17.54 -3.03
CA ILE A 176 25.08 17.87 -1.60
C ILE A 176 23.68 18.22 -1.11
N ALA A 177 22.94 19.03 -1.87
CA ALA A 177 21.55 19.36 -1.56
C ALA A 177 20.65 18.11 -1.48
N LEU A 178 20.84 17.14 -2.38
CA LEU A 178 20.11 15.86 -2.35
C LEU A 178 20.43 15.06 -1.09
N ALA A 179 21.69 15.01 -0.68
CA ALA A 179 22.08 14.34 0.56
C ALA A 179 21.46 15.03 1.79
N GLY A 180 21.51 16.37 1.85
CA GLY A 180 20.84 17.16 2.90
C GLY A 180 19.33 16.94 2.94
N TRP A 181 18.67 16.88 1.78
CA TRP A 181 17.26 16.54 1.65
C TRP A 181 16.95 15.14 2.20
N GLY A 182 17.80 14.17 1.90
CA GLY A 182 17.67 12.81 2.44
C GLY A 182 17.77 12.78 3.96
N VAL A 183 18.72 13.52 4.54
CA VAL A 183 18.84 13.65 6.01
C VAL A 183 17.57 14.28 6.62
N LEU A 184 17.04 15.34 6.02
CA LEU A 184 15.80 15.96 6.48
C LEU A 184 14.60 15.01 6.37
N ALA A 185 14.52 14.24 5.29
CA ALA A 185 13.46 13.24 5.11
C ALA A 185 13.54 12.14 6.19
N VAL A 186 14.74 11.65 6.51
CA VAL A 186 14.94 10.68 7.59
C VAL A 186 14.58 11.30 8.95
N ALA A 187 15.03 12.54 9.24
CA ALA A 187 14.68 13.22 10.47
C ALA A 187 13.17 13.41 10.65
N LEU A 188 12.47 13.81 9.58
CA LEU A 188 11.01 13.93 9.61
C LEU A 188 10.34 12.57 9.80
N SER A 189 10.85 11.51 9.14
CA SER A 189 10.32 10.16 9.34
C SER A 189 10.50 9.68 10.78
N ALA A 190 11.67 9.93 11.38
CA ALA A 190 11.94 9.61 12.79
C ALA A 190 11.01 10.40 13.73
N PHE A 191 10.78 11.68 13.44
CA PHE A 191 9.86 12.52 14.20
C PHE A 191 8.42 12.03 14.14
N VAL A 192 7.93 11.56 13.00
CA VAL A 192 6.55 11.07 12.88
C VAL A 192 6.40 9.58 13.18
N ALA A 193 7.50 8.83 13.32
CA ALA A 193 7.47 7.39 13.58
C ALA A 193 6.57 6.97 14.76
N PRO A 194 6.52 7.70 15.90
CA PRO A 194 5.61 7.35 16.98
C PRO A 194 4.12 7.41 16.64
N LEU A 195 3.75 8.11 15.55
CA LEU A 195 2.36 8.16 15.06
C LEU A 195 1.98 6.94 14.21
N ALA A 196 2.96 6.12 13.82
CA ALA A 196 2.76 4.95 12.97
C ALA A 196 3.28 3.65 13.58
N LEU A 197 4.21 3.73 14.53
CA LEU A 197 4.85 2.57 15.14
C LEU A 197 4.62 2.55 16.66
N PRO A 198 4.40 1.38 17.28
CA PRO A 198 4.16 1.25 18.72
C PRO A 198 5.47 1.34 19.52
N VAL A 199 6.19 2.46 19.37
CA VAL A 199 7.49 2.72 20.04
C VAL A 199 7.35 3.47 21.36
N LEU A 200 6.15 3.99 21.66
CA LEU A 200 5.83 4.69 22.89
C LEU A 200 4.77 3.91 23.69
N SER A 201 4.81 4.07 25.03
CA SER A 201 3.68 3.63 25.86
C SER A 201 2.41 4.41 25.50
N VAL A 202 1.25 3.86 25.80
CA VAL A 202 -0.06 4.49 25.48
C VAL A 202 -0.14 5.92 26.03
N GLU A 203 0.33 6.15 27.24
CA GLU A 203 0.31 7.47 27.89
C GLU A 203 1.24 8.46 27.21
N ASN A 204 2.47 8.03 26.91
CA ASN A 204 3.44 8.85 26.16
C ASN A 204 2.95 9.14 24.74
N LEU A 205 2.33 8.17 24.08
CA LEU A 205 1.73 8.36 22.76
C LEU A 205 0.62 9.40 22.78
N ARG A 206 -0.27 9.37 23.78
CA ARG A 206 -1.34 10.37 23.94
C ARG A 206 -0.76 11.78 24.11
N THR A 207 0.25 11.90 24.96
CA THR A 207 0.97 13.17 25.17
C THR A 207 1.66 13.63 23.89
N TYR A 208 2.30 12.71 23.17
CA TYR A 208 2.94 12.99 21.88
C TYR A 208 1.93 13.49 20.83
N ILE A 209 0.81 12.80 20.69
CA ILE A 209 -0.26 13.20 19.76
C ILE A 209 -0.83 14.57 20.12
N ALA A 210 -1.01 14.86 21.42
CA ALA A 210 -1.54 16.15 21.87
C ALA A 210 -0.65 17.34 21.41
N HIS A 211 0.65 17.17 21.44
CA HIS A 211 1.64 18.21 21.09
C HIS A 211 2.11 18.13 19.63
N SER A 212 1.82 17.04 18.91
CA SER A 212 2.23 16.90 17.50
C SER A 212 1.42 17.83 16.59
N PRO A 213 2.07 18.52 15.63
CA PRO A 213 1.37 19.23 14.58
C PRO A 213 0.64 18.29 13.62
N PHE A 214 1.06 17.03 13.55
CA PHE A 214 0.43 16.01 12.72
C PHE A 214 -0.57 15.21 13.55
N LYS A 215 -1.81 15.16 13.10
CA LYS A 215 -2.87 14.38 13.74
C LYS A 215 -3.17 13.14 12.91
N PRO A 216 -3.07 11.93 13.50
CA PRO A 216 -3.46 10.71 12.80
C PRO A 216 -4.92 10.78 12.37
N GLN A 217 -5.22 10.35 11.15
CA GLN A 217 -6.58 10.26 10.67
C GLN A 217 -7.29 9.03 11.22
N GLN A 218 -8.57 9.22 11.57
CA GLN A 218 -9.45 8.12 11.93
C GLN A 218 -10.10 7.57 10.65
N GLN A 219 -9.79 6.34 10.33
CA GLN A 219 -10.25 5.67 9.10
C GLN A 219 -11.69 5.15 9.21
N GLU A 220 -12.19 4.96 10.42
CA GLU A 220 -13.54 4.45 10.68
C GLU A 220 -14.34 5.44 11.53
N LYS A 221 -15.66 5.47 11.25
CA LYS A 221 -16.59 6.40 11.93
C LYS A 221 -16.65 6.18 13.44
N SER A 222 -16.52 4.93 13.89
CA SER A 222 -16.53 4.54 15.30
C SER A 222 -15.40 5.11 16.13
N PHE A 223 -14.27 5.45 15.49
CA PHE A 223 -13.11 6.03 16.17
C PHE A 223 -13.08 7.55 16.17
N LYS A 224 -14.09 8.20 15.60
CA LYS A 224 -14.19 9.66 15.59
C LYS A 224 -14.23 10.21 17.01
N GLY A 225 -13.27 11.08 17.34
CA GLY A 225 -13.19 11.70 18.69
C GLY A 225 -12.54 10.85 19.76
N THR A 226 -12.05 9.64 19.45
CA THR A 226 -11.29 8.82 20.40
C THR A 226 -9.90 9.40 20.67
N LEU A 227 -9.36 9.10 21.86
CA LEU A 227 -8.05 9.61 22.31
C LEU A 227 -6.87 8.95 21.60
N LEU A 228 -7.06 7.73 21.08
CA LEU A 228 -6.03 6.98 20.36
C LEU A 228 -6.46 6.80 18.91
N PRO A 229 -5.50 6.86 17.97
CA PRO A 229 -5.74 6.42 16.60
C PRO A 229 -6.16 4.95 16.57
N GLN A 230 -7.06 4.61 15.64
CA GLN A 230 -7.59 3.25 15.49
C GLN A 230 -6.48 2.19 15.46
N MET A 231 -5.43 2.41 14.68
CA MET A 231 -4.32 1.46 14.53
C MET A 231 -3.62 1.09 15.84
N PHE A 232 -3.68 1.96 16.86
CA PHE A 232 -3.15 1.68 18.20
C PHE A 232 -4.25 1.13 19.10
N ALA A 233 -5.47 1.65 19.02
CA ALA A 233 -6.60 1.16 19.80
C ALA A 233 -6.89 -0.31 19.48
N ASP A 234 -6.81 -0.72 18.23
CA ASP A 234 -7.01 -2.11 17.77
C ASP A 234 -5.95 -3.10 18.32
N GLN A 235 -4.86 -2.63 18.91
CA GLN A 235 -3.83 -3.46 19.54
C GLN A 235 -4.06 -3.69 21.03
N LEU A 236 -5.01 -3.00 21.62
CA LEU A 236 -5.26 -3.02 23.08
C LEU A 236 -6.51 -3.82 23.42
N GLY A 237 -6.56 -4.31 24.68
CA GLY A 237 -7.73 -4.96 25.21
C GLY A 237 -7.94 -6.42 24.76
N TRP A 238 -7.04 -7.01 24.01
CA TRP A 238 -7.15 -8.40 23.54
C TRP A 238 -7.14 -9.41 24.70
N HIS A 239 -6.39 -9.14 25.75
CA HIS A 239 -6.33 -9.99 26.94
C HIS A 239 -7.70 -10.05 27.61
N ASP A 240 -8.25 -8.86 27.93
CA ASP A 240 -9.57 -8.74 28.56
C ASP A 240 -10.68 -9.36 27.69
N PHE A 241 -10.58 -9.17 26.36
CA PHE A 241 -11.52 -9.76 25.40
C PHE A 241 -11.46 -11.29 25.43
N THR A 242 -10.25 -11.88 25.41
CA THR A 242 -10.09 -13.34 25.44
C THR A 242 -10.58 -13.94 26.76
N ASP A 243 -10.35 -13.26 27.88
CA ASP A 243 -10.86 -13.70 29.19
C ASP A 243 -12.39 -13.70 29.22
N GLN A 244 -13.02 -12.61 28.76
CA GLN A 244 -14.48 -12.51 28.66
C GLN A 244 -15.08 -13.58 27.76
N VAL A 245 -14.45 -13.85 26.61
CA VAL A 245 -14.88 -14.92 25.70
C VAL A 245 -14.72 -16.29 26.38
N GLY A 246 -13.60 -16.53 27.08
CA GLY A 246 -13.37 -17.76 27.85
C GLY A 246 -14.43 -17.99 28.92
N GLU A 247 -14.75 -16.94 29.69
CA GLU A 247 -15.82 -17.01 30.71
C GLU A 247 -17.20 -17.25 30.09
N ALA A 248 -17.49 -16.62 28.95
CA ALA A 248 -18.76 -16.84 28.25
C ALA A 248 -18.86 -18.27 27.72
N TRP A 249 -17.76 -18.81 27.17
CA TRP A 249 -17.67 -20.19 26.67
C TRP A 249 -17.95 -21.23 27.75
N GLN A 250 -17.43 -21.02 28.97
CA GLN A 250 -17.66 -21.93 30.11
C GLN A 250 -19.12 -21.94 30.59
N LYS A 251 -19.91 -20.93 30.23
CA LYS A 251 -21.34 -20.83 30.60
C LYS A 251 -22.26 -21.44 29.54
N ILE A 252 -21.73 -21.88 28.40
CA ILE A 252 -22.52 -22.56 27.39
C ILE A 252 -22.69 -24.03 27.80
N PRO A 253 -23.93 -24.53 27.92
CA PRO A 253 -24.23 -25.91 28.35
C PRO A 253 -23.75 -26.95 27.35
#